data_851150d1aa7e43cc8cd5def58b1eb6ec
#
_entry.id   851150d1aa7e43cc8cd5def58b1eb6ec
#
_cell.length_a   1.000
_cell.length_b   1.000
_cell.length_c   1.000
_cell.angle_alpha   90.00
_cell.angle_beta   90.00
_cell.angle_gamma   90.00
#
_symmetry.space_group_name_H-M   'P 1'
#
loop_
_entity.id
_entity.type
_entity.pdbx_description
1 polymer ?
#
loop_
_entity_poly.entity_id
_entity_poly.type
_entity_poly.pdbx_seq_one_letter_code
_entity_poly.pdbx_strand_id
1 'polypeptide(L)'
;MNGVSSGLALARASAYRRIRLAVVAASVVAAIVGSVLLATNRSSEKVGVQRGSILGPSLPAGGKVVARIRVGRAVPPVRAGGALAVGEGAVWAMSNSQATLMRIDPARNAVVARIKEVYPPETVAAGDGAVWLSNPSDDTVTRIDTSTNKVTATIQVGPSPEGIAVSPGAVWVVTAGGPSVSRIDPATNRVVATIRVGPKRACCAEHMSVIASPRAVWVAVPYGNRLVRIDPATNRVVATAALDYEPCGYLAADRTGVWSSGCGPGVVARVDARTNELTAQVPEVHPVGLEVAFGSVWVADSGSGNVDQIDPRTGRLVARLHVSGLIVRLGAAFGSIWVNDDFGRVLRIKPQR
;
A
#
# COMPACT_ATOMS: atom_id res chain seq x y z
N MET A 1 -25.81 17.27 -29.93
CA MET A 1 -25.72 17.69 -28.52
C MET A 1 -24.63 16.91 -27.76
N ASN A 2 -23.46 16.66 -28.37
CA ASN A 2 -22.43 15.75 -27.80
C ASN A 2 -21.09 16.47 -27.46
N GLY A 3 -21.08 17.79 -27.38
CA GLY A 3 -19.82 18.54 -27.15
C GLY A 3 -19.58 19.09 -25.73
N VAL A 4 -20.59 19.03 -24.85
CA VAL A 4 -20.52 19.69 -23.54
C VAL A 4 -20.03 18.74 -22.43
N SER A 5 -20.20 17.44 -22.55
CA SER A 5 -19.79 16.46 -21.53
C SER A 5 -18.28 16.22 -21.46
N SER A 6 -17.58 16.30 -22.60
CA SER A 6 -16.12 16.08 -22.65
C SER A 6 -15.33 17.24 -22.08
N GLY A 7 -15.81 18.47 -22.18
CA GLY A 7 -15.17 19.66 -21.62
C GLY A 7 -15.18 19.69 -20.09
N LEU A 8 -16.26 19.21 -19.46
CA LEU A 8 -16.38 19.15 -17.98
C LEU A 8 -15.49 18.08 -17.36
N ALA A 9 -15.32 16.95 -18.02
CA ALA A 9 -14.41 15.88 -17.55
C ALA A 9 -12.95 16.33 -17.59
N LEU A 10 -12.50 16.96 -18.67
CA LEU A 10 -11.16 17.51 -18.80
C LEU A 10 -10.89 18.66 -17.82
N ALA A 11 -11.89 19.51 -17.53
CA ALA A 11 -11.75 20.59 -16.55
C ALA A 11 -11.65 20.04 -15.12
N ARG A 12 -12.40 19.00 -14.77
CA ARG A 12 -12.31 18.34 -13.46
C ARG A 12 -10.97 17.63 -13.25
N ALA A 13 -10.47 16.92 -14.25
CA ALA A 13 -9.15 16.28 -14.21
C ALA A 13 -8.02 17.30 -14.06
N SER A 14 -8.11 18.44 -14.74
CA SER A 14 -7.14 19.54 -14.61
C SER A 14 -7.17 20.21 -13.22
N ALA A 15 -8.35 20.42 -12.64
CA ALA A 15 -8.51 20.99 -11.31
C ALA A 15 -7.96 20.06 -10.22
N TYR A 16 -8.27 18.78 -10.30
CA TYR A 16 -7.78 17.76 -9.36
C TYR A 16 -6.25 17.63 -9.41
N ARG A 17 -5.67 17.70 -10.61
CA ARG A 17 -4.21 17.68 -10.80
C ARG A 17 -3.53 18.90 -10.18
N ARG A 18 -4.14 20.10 -10.28
CA ARG A 18 -3.61 21.34 -9.67
C ARG A 18 -3.71 21.30 -8.14
N ILE A 19 -4.78 20.75 -7.59
CA ILE A 19 -4.96 20.61 -6.13
C ILE A 19 -3.98 19.58 -5.57
N ARG A 20 -3.79 18.42 -6.18
CA ARG A 20 -2.78 17.44 -5.74
C ARG A 20 -1.35 17.98 -5.79
N LEU A 21 -0.99 18.72 -6.84
CA LEU A 21 0.33 19.37 -6.93
C LEU A 21 0.51 20.44 -5.84
N ALA A 22 -0.53 21.17 -5.49
CA ALA A 22 -0.48 22.17 -4.43
C ALA A 22 -0.38 21.54 -3.03
N VAL A 23 -1.09 20.44 -2.78
CA VAL A 23 -1.05 19.70 -1.50
C VAL A 23 0.31 19.03 -1.30
N VAL A 24 0.86 18.38 -2.32
CA VAL A 24 2.21 17.78 -2.24
C VAL A 24 3.27 18.86 -2.02
N ALA A 25 3.17 20.00 -2.70
CA ALA A 25 4.09 21.13 -2.48
C ALA A 25 3.96 21.72 -1.07
N ALA A 26 2.75 21.85 -0.53
CA ALA A 26 2.51 22.35 0.83
C ALA A 26 3.06 21.39 1.89
N SER A 27 2.93 20.08 1.70
CA SER A 27 3.45 19.08 2.63
C SER A 27 5.00 19.05 2.65
N VAL A 28 5.65 19.27 1.52
CA VAL A 28 7.12 19.38 1.45
C VAL A 28 7.61 20.66 2.10
N VAL A 29 6.92 21.78 1.91
CA VAL A 29 7.28 23.07 2.52
C VAL A 29 7.08 23.02 4.04
N ALA A 30 6.01 22.39 4.54
CA ALA A 30 5.78 22.24 5.98
C ALA A 30 6.86 21.36 6.64
N ALA A 31 7.34 20.31 5.97
CA ALA A 31 8.43 19.47 6.47
C ALA A 31 9.77 20.22 6.52
N ILE A 32 10.06 21.08 5.53
CA ILE A 32 11.29 21.89 5.48
C ILE A 32 11.24 23.00 6.53
N VAL A 33 10.11 23.70 6.66
CA VAL A 33 9.95 24.77 7.66
C VAL A 33 9.98 24.22 9.08
N GLY A 34 9.37 23.06 9.34
CA GLY A 34 9.44 22.37 10.63
C GLY A 34 10.86 21.98 11.02
N SER A 35 11.66 21.51 10.07
CA SER A 35 13.07 21.15 10.30
C SER A 35 13.96 22.36 10.57
N VAL A 36 13.70 23.50 9.94
CA VAL A 36 14.45 24.75 10.15
C VAL A 36 14.09 25.40 11.49
N LEU A 37 12.80 25.39 11.89
CA LEU A 37 12.37 25.94 13.18
C LEU A 37 12.87 25.14 14.38
N LEU A 38 13.08 23.83 14.26
CA LEU A 38 13.69 22.99 15.29
C LEU A 38 15.22 23.21 15.40
N ALA A 39 15.88 23.72 14.38
CA ALA A 39 17.32 24.00 14.39
C ALA A 39 17.67 25.35 15.04
N THR A 40 16.76 26.31 15.10
CA THR A 40 17.03 27.69 15.58
C THR A 40 16.76 27.92 17.06
N ASN A 41 16.17 26.96 17.80
CA ASN A 41 15.81 27.15 19.20
C ASN A 41 16.67 26.33 20.17
N ARG A 42 17.97 26.16 19.90
CA ARG A 42 18.94 25.58 20.83
C ARG A 42 20.11 26.53 21.06
N SER A 43 19.92 27.48 21.94
CA SER A 43 21.03 28.13 22.61
C SER A 43 20.92 27.91 24.13
N SER A 44 22.01 27.34 24.63
CA SER A 44 22.48 27.32 26.03
C SER A 44 21.70 26.46 27.05
N GLU A 45 22.17 25.21 27.19
CA GLU A 45 22.52 24.68 28.50
C GLU A 45 23.58 23.58 28.35
N LYS A 46 24.78 23.88 28.87
CA LYS A 46 25.90 22.92 28.96
C LYS A 46 25.62 21.99 30.14
N VAL A 47 24.95 20.87 29.90
CA VAL A 47 25.02 19.72 30.79
C VAL A 47 25.85 18.65 30.09
N GLY A 48 27.00 18.34 30.67
CA GLY A 48 27.86 17.28 30.20
C GLY A 48 27.20 15.92 30.35
N VAL A 49 26.59 15.46 29.29
CA VAL A 49 26.10 14.07 29.17
C VAL A 49 27.19 13.30 28.42
N GLN A 50 27.87 12.40 29.11
CA GLN A 50 28.68 11.36 28.50
C GLN A 50 27.81 10.64 27.46
N ARG A 51 28.17 10.75 26.18
CA ARG A 51 27.63 9.91 25.11
C ARG A 51 28.12 8.48 25.28
N GLY A 52 27.47 7.75 26.17
CA GLY A 52 27.50 6.31 26.12
C GLY A 52 26.73 5.89 24.85
N SER A 53 27.45 5.43 23.84
CA SER A 53 26.85 4.75 22.69
C SER A 53 26.19 3.47 23.21
N ILE A 54 24.88 3.53 23.48
CA ILE A 54 24.10 2.33 23.70
C ILE A 54 23.80 1.75 22.30
N LEU A 55 24.82 1.16 21.69
CA LEU A 55 24.63 0.19 20.63
C LEU A 55 24.09 -1.06 21.35
N GLY A 56 22.76 -1.18 21.42
CA GLY A 56 22.14 -2.47 21.68
C GLY A 56 22.65 -3.49 20.64
N PRO A 57 22.58 -4.78 20.94
CA PRO A 57 23.08 -5.80 20.03
C PRO A 57 22.45 -5.55 18.64
N SER A 58 23.28 -5.49 17.59
CA SER A 58 22.81 -5.30 16.22
C SER A 58 21.86 -6.44 15.88
N LEU A 59 20.65 -6.10 15.45
CA LEU A 59 19.67 -7.10 15.01
C LEU A 59 20.26 -7.92 13.86
N PRO A 60 20.00 -9.23 13.80
CA PRO A 60 20.43 -10.05 12.68
C PRO A 60 19.78 -9.55 11.39
N ALA A 61 20.41 -9.79 10.25
CA ALA A 61 19.79 -9.52 8.96
C ALA A 61 18.61 -10.47 8.74
N GLY A 62 17.41 -9.92 8.48
CA GLY A 62 16.19 -10.70 8.23
C GLY A 62 16.18 -11.46 6.90
N GLY A 63 17.19 -11.25 6.06
CA GLY A 63 17.28 -11.86 4.75
C GLY A 63 18.46 -11.36 3.94
N LYS A 64 18.54 -11.81 2.68
CA LYS A 64 19.57 -11.39 1.73
C LYS A 64 18.94 -10.93 0.41
N VAL A 65 19.36 -9.76 -0.10
CA VAL A 65 19.00 -9.32 -1.45
C VAL A 65 19.69 -10.22 -2.46
N VAL A 66 18.91 -10.96 -3.25
CA VAL A 66 19.41 -11.92 -4.24
C VAL A 66 19.23 -11.44 -5.68
N ALA A 67 18.40 -10.43 -5.92
CA ALA A 67 18.27 -9.80 -7.23
C ALA A 67 17.87 -8.32 -7.10
N ARG A 68 18.27 -7.53 -8.11
CA ARG A 68 17.86 -6.13 -8.33
C ARG A 68 17.44 -5.98 -9.78
N ILE A 69 16.15 -5.75 -10.00
CA ILE A 69 15.52 -5.74 -11.32
C ILE A 69 15.11 -4.31 -11.65
N ARG A 70 15.61 -3.76 -12.75
CA ARG A 70 15.25 -2.39 -13.15
C ARG A 70 13.86 -2.38 -13.81
N VAL A 71 12.95 -1.56 -13.29
CA VAL A 71 11.58 -1.39 -13.78
C VAL A 71 11.28 0.05 -14.21
N GLY A 72 12.18 1.00 -13.90
CA GLY A 72 12.00 2.40 -14.26
C GLY A 72 13.29 3.21 -14.13
N ARG A 73 13.18 4.52 -14.27
CA ARG A 73 14.22 5.50 -13.95
C ARG A 73 13.70 6.50 -12.95
N ALA A 74 14.48 6.81 -11.93
CA ALA A 74 14.20 7.97 -11.08
C ALA A 74 14.43 9.25 -11.91
N VAL A 75 13.37 10.04 -12.08
CA VAL A 75 13.43 11.36 -12.73
C VAL A 75 12.80 12.34 -11.76
N PRO A 76 13.59 13.09 -10.99
CA PRO A 76 13.03 14.09 -10.07
C PRO A 76 12.15 15.11 -10.81
N PRO A 77 11.01 15.55 -10.25
CA PRO A 77 10.47 15.21 -8.94
C PRO A 77 9.59 13.95 -8.90
N VAL A 78 9.50 13.18 -9.99
CA VAL A 78 8.64 12.00 -10.08
C VAL A 78 9.36 10.79 -9.47
N ARG A 79 8.73 10.16 -8.49
CA ARG A 79 9.21 8.88 -7.94
C ARG A 79 9.11 7.79 -9.01
N ALA A 80 10.17 7.02 -9.19
CA ALA A 80 10.22 5.97 -10.21
C ALA A 80 9.41 4.73 -9.81
N GLY A 81 9.35 4.43 -8.51
CA GLY A 81 8.60 3.31 -7.95
C GLY A 81 7.13 3.62 -7.76
N GLY A 82 6.27 2.62 -7.88
CA GLY A 82 4.83 2.70 -7.73
C GLY A 82 4.27 1.47 -7.04
N ALA A 83 3.02 1.14 -7.31
CA ALA A 83 2.34 -0.02 -6.78
C ALA A 83 3.05 -1.34 -7.15
N LEU A 84 2.95 -2.33 -6.27
CA LEU A 84 3.50 -3.66 -6.43
C LEU A 84 2.44 -4.69 -6.06
N ALA A 85 2.31 -5.73 -6.85
CA ALA A 85 1.55 -6.93 -6.52
C ALA A 85 2.33 -8.20 -6.86
N VAL A 86 2.02 -9.27 -6.18
CA VAL A 86 2.58 -10.60 -6.42
C VAL A 86 1.44 -11.60 -6.58
N GLY A 87 1.50 -12.43 -7.61
CA GLY A 87 0.46 -13.40 -7.92
C GLY A 87 0.43 -13.73 -9.40
N GLU A 88 -0.42 -14.69 -9.77
CA GLU A 88 -0.61 -15.11 -11.17
C GLU A 88 0.72 -15.47 -11.86
N GLY A 89 1.61 -16.15 -11.12
CA GLY A 89 2.91 -16.61 -11.64
C GLY A 89 3.95 -15.51 -11.87
N ALA A 90 3.70 -14.27 -11.43
CA ALA A 90 4.59 -13.13 -11.69
C ALA A 90 4.64 -12.12 -10.53
N VAL A 91 5.59 -11.20 -10.61
CA VAL A 91 5.60 -9.95 -9.85
C VAL A 91 5.23 -8.81 -10.79
N TRP A 92 4.28 -8.00 -10.37
CA TRP A 92 3.72 -6.89 -11.13
C TRP A 92 4.12 -5.59 -10.46
N ALA A 93 4.90 -4.78 -11.15
CA ALA A 93 5.45 -3.55 -10.61
C ALA A 93 5.13 -2.36 -11.50
N MET A 94 4.53 -1.32 -10.92
CA MET A 94 4.26 -0.08 -11.64
C MET A 94 5.52 0.78 -11.72
N SER A 95 5.86 1.21 -12.92
CA SER A 95 6.84 2.26 -13.17
C SER A 95 6.10 3.59 -13.37
N ASN A 96 6.05 4.42 -12.31
CA ASN A 96 5.35 5.71 -12.36
C ASN A 96 5.97 6.65 -13.39
N SER A 97 7.32 6.63 -13.54
CA SER A 97 8.03 7.48 -14.50
C SER A 97 7.75 7.12 -15.97
N GLN A 98 7.27 5.92 -16.23
CA GLN A 98 6.97 5.43 -17.59
C GLN A 98 5.48 5.15 -17.81
N ALA A 99 4.64 5.33 -16.78
CA ALA A 99 3.22 4.97 -16.81
C ALA A 99 3.01 3.54 -17.37
N THR A 100 3.82 2.59 -16.89
CA THR A 100 3.91 1.22 -17.43
C THR A 100 3.91 0.20 -16.32
N LEU A 101 3.03 -0.79 -16.41
CA LEU A 101 3.05 -1.96 -15.57
C LEU A 101 4.04 -2.99 -16.12
N MET A 102 5.02 -3.36 -15.30
CA MET A 102 6.03 -4.37 -15.62
C MET A 102 5.63 -5.71 -15.08
N ARG A 103 5.65 -6.75 -15.93
CA ARG A 103 5.58 -8.15 -15.51
C ARG A 103 6.98 -8.71 -15.35
N ILE A 104 7.29 -9.20 -14.17
CA ILE A 104 8.58 -9.78 -13.82
C ILE A 104 8.42 -11.30 -13.63
N ASP A 105 9.22 -12.08 -14.32
CA ASP A 105 9.35 -13.51 -14.11
C ASP A 105 10.20 -13.77 -12.86
N PRO A 106 9.63 -14.40 -11.80
CA PRO A 106 10.36 -14.66 -10.56
C PRO A 106 11.44 -15.74 -10.68
N ALA A 107 11.38 -16.60 -11.69
CA ALA A 107 12.40 -17.63 -11.92
C ALA A 107 13.64 -17.02 -12.60
N ARG A 108 13.41 -16.09 -13.54
CA ARG A 108 14.47 -15.43 -14.30
C ARG A 108 14.96 -14.13 -13.67
N ASN A 109 14.24 -13.57 -12.70
CA ASN A 109 14.47 -12.22 -12.14
C ASN A 109 14.55 -11.15 -13.24
N ALA A 110 13.66 -11.20 -14.21
CA ALA A 110 13.68 -10.36 -15.40
C ALA A 110 12.28 -9.83 -15.76
N VAL A 111 12.23 -8.62 -16.32
CA VAL A 111 11.01 -8.07 -16.94
C VAL A 111 10.73 -8.83 -18.22
N VAL A 112 9.57 -9.48 -18.30
CA VAL A 112 9.15 -10.31 -19.46
C VAL A 112 8.03 -9.65 -20.26
N ALA A 113 7.31 -8.66 -19.70
CA ALA A 113 6.34 -7.87 -20.44
C ALA A 113 6.25 -6.44 -19.89
N ARG A 114 5.85 -5.52 -20.77
CA ARG A 114 5.58 -4.11 -20.45
C ARG A 114 4.22 -3.73 -20.99
N ILE A 115 3.32 -3.37 -20.08
CA ILE A 115 1.92 -3.01 -20.37
C ILE A 115 1.80 -1.51 -20.13
N LYS A 116 1.54 -0.75 -21.20
CA LYS A 116 1.42 0.71 -21.11
C LYS A 116 0.05 1.07 -20.55
N GLU A 117 0.05 1.90 -19.51
CA GLU A 117 -1.13 2.50 -18.92
C GLU A 117 -1.10 4.01 -19.14
N VAL A 118 -2.29 4.59 -19.36
CA VAL A 118 -2.41 6.04 -19.62
C VAL A 118 -2.21 6.84 -18.34
N TYR A 119 -2.62 6.29 -17.20
CA TYR A 119 -2.50 6.91 -15.88
C TYR A 119 -1.90 5.92 -14.88
N PRO A 120 -0.95 6.37 -14.02
CA PRO A 120 -0.45 5.53 -12.94
C PRO A 120 -1.61 5.17 -11.98
N PRO A 121 -1.85 3.88 -11.74
CA PRO A 121 -2.86 3.44 -10.79
C PRO A 121 -2.41 3.76 -9.35
N GLU A 122 -3.38 3.90 -8.44
CA GLU A 122 -3.07 4.02 -7.00
C GLU A 122 -2.58 2.69 -6.44
N THR A 123 -3.26 1.61 -6.77
CA THR A 123 -2.95 0.27 -6.27
C THR A 123 -3.09 -0.77 -7.37
N VAL A 124 -2.31 -1.83 -7.25
CA VAL A 124 -2.31 -3.02 -8.10
C VAL A 124 -2.57 -4.25 -7.24
N ALA A 125 -3.41 -5.16 -7.71
CA ALA A 125 -3.61 -6.47 -7.11
C ALA A 125 -3.62 -7.56 -8.19
N ALA A 126 -3.19 -8.78 -7.86
CA ALA A 126 -3.15 -9.90 -8.77
C ALA A 126 -3.93 -11.09 -8.18
N GLY A 127 -4.81 -11.68 -8.98
CA GLY A 127 -5.63 -12.84 -8.62
C GLY A 127 -6.77 -13.06 -9.60
N ASP A 128 -7.37 -14.23 -9.55
CA ASP A 128 -8.46 -14.68 -10.44
C ASP A 128 -8.12 -14.54 -11.94
N GLY A 129 -6.88 -14.93 -12.31
CA GLY A 129 -6.40 -14.91 -13.69
C GLY A 129 -6.09 -13.50 -14.23
N ALA A 130 -6.14 -12.48 -13.39
CA ALA A 130 -5.99 -11.09 -13.83
C ALA A 130 -5.11 -10.25 -12.90
N VAL A 131 -4.69 -9.08 -13.41
CA VAL A 131 -4.19 -7.97 -12.63
C VAL A 131 -5.22 -6.85 -12.66
N TRP A 132 -5.46 -6.28 -11.50
CA TRP A 132 -6.46 -5.27 -11.27
C TRP A 132 -5.80 -3.98 -10.80
N LEU A 133 -6.16 -2.85 -11.43
CA LEU A 133 -5.58 -1.54 -11.21
C LEU A 133 -6.68 -0.57 -10.80
N SER A 134 -6.53 0.12 -9.68
CA SER A 134 -7.45 1.18 -9.29
C SER A 134 -7.03 2.51 -9.92
N ASN A 135 -7.98 3.19 -10.59
CA ASN A 135 -7.74 4.46 -11.30
C ASN A 135 -8.58 5.58 -10.65
N PRO A 136 -8.03 6.32 -9.66
CA PRO A 136 -8.78 7.35 -8.94
C PRO A 136 -9.25 8.52 -9.82
N SER A 137 -8.52 8.80 -10.91
CA SER A 137 -8.85 9.92 -11.80
C SER A 137 -10.11 9.69 -12.64
N ASP A 138 -10.45 8.42 -12.90
CA ASP A 138 -11.53 8.04 -13.80
C ASP A 138 -12.64 7.27 -13.06
N ASP A 139 -12.51 7.08 -11.75
CA ASP A 139 -13.42 6.31 -10.91
C ASP A 139 -13.59 4.85 -11.40
N THR A 140 -12.53 4.25 -11.94
CA THR A 140 -12.57 2.94 -12.57
C THR A 140 -11.58 1.96 -11.98
N VAL A 141 -11.78 0.68 -12.30
CA VAL A 141 -10.81 -0.40 -12.15
C VAL A 141 -10.50 -0.98 -13.52
N THR A 142 -9.23 -1.08 -13.87
CA THR A 142 -8.77 -1.76 -15.08
C THR A 142 -8.45 -3.21 -14.78
N ARG A 143 -8.94 -4.13 -15.61
CA ARG A 143 -8.58 -5.55 -15.61
C ARG A 143 -7.62 -5.86 -16.73
N ILE A 144 -6.49 -6.52 -16.40
CA ILE A 144 -5.51 -7.02 -17.36
C ILE A 144 -5.47 -8.54 -17.26
N ASP A 145 -5.66 -9.22 -18.36
CA ASP A 145 -5.54 -10.68 -18.46
C ASP A 145 -4.06 -11.09 -18.39
N THR A 146 -3.73 -12.01 -17.49
CA THR A 146 -2.33 -12.41 -17.23
C THR A 146 -1.74 -13.34 -18.27
N SER A 147 -2.57 -13.98 -19.09
CA SER A 147 -2.11 -14.86 -20.17
C SER A 147 -1.72 -14.05 -21.41
N THR A 148 -2.47 -13.00 -21.71
CA THR A 148 -2.29 -12.16 -22.91
C THR A 148 -1.57 -10.84 -22.64
N ASN A 149 -1.48 -10.41 -21.37
CA ASN A 149 -0.99 -9.11 -20.92
C ASN A 149 -1.76 -7.94 -21.56
N LYS A 150 -3.05 -8.10 -21.82
CA LYS A 150 -3.92 -7.09 -22.43
C LYS A 150 -5.01 -6.63 -21.47
N VAL A 151 -5.38 -5.36 -21.58
CA VAL A 151 -6.58 -4.83 -20.91
C VAL A 151 -7.81 -5.53 -21.51
N THR A 152 -8.63 -6.12 -20.65
CA THR A 152 -9.84 -6.85 -21.03
C THR A 152 -11.13 -6.20 -20.54
N ALA A 153 -11.03 -5.32 -19.52
CA ALA A 153 -12.17 -4.55 -19.04
C ALA A 153 -11.71 -3.27 -18.32
N THR A 154 -12.57 -2.25 -18.40
CA THR A 154 -12.56 -1.06 -17.54
C THR A 154 -13.91 -0.99 -16.85
N ILE A 155 -13.92 -1.02 -15.53
CA ILE A 155 -15.12 -1.24 -14.71
C ILE A 155 -15.34 0.03 -13.89
N GLN A 156 -16.50 0.67 -14.04
CA GLN A 156 -16.89 1.81 -13.24
C GLN A 156 -17.16 1.36 -11.80
N VAL A 157 -16.56 2.06 -10.84
CA VAL A 157 -16.73 1.85 -9.39
C VAL A 157 -17.15 3.15 -8.71
N GLY A 158 -17.16 3.20 -7.40
CA GLY A 158 -17.41 4.45 -6.67
C GLY A 158 -16.27 5.46 -6.83
N PRO A 159 -16.47 6.72 -6.38
CA PRO A 159 -15.53 7.81 -6.62
C PRO A 159 -14.22 7.62 -5.87
N SER A 160 -13.11 7.99 -6.52
CA SER A 160 -11.74 7.91 -6.01
C SER A 160 -11.38 6.51 -5.47
N PRO A 161 -11.32 5.46 -6.32
CA PRO A 161 -10.89 4.13 -5.90
C PRO A 161 -9.41 4.16 -5.51
N GLU A 162 -9.10 3.58 -4.33
CA GLU A 162 -7.74 3.55 -3.78
C GLU A 162 -7.25 2.10 -3.62
N GLY A 163 -7.44 1.51 -2.44
CA GLY A 163 -7.03 0.13 -2.18
C GLY A 163 -7.83 -0.89 -2.98
N ILE A 164 -7.16 -1.91 -3.46
CA ILE A 164 -7.75 -3.03 -4.18
C ILE A 164 -7.18 -4.35 -3.66
N ALA A 165 -8.05 -5.35 -3.44
CA ALA A 165 -7.66 -6.69 -3.03
C ALA A 165 -8.47 -7.75 -3.78
N VAL A 166 -7.85 -8.90 -4.02
CA VAL A 166 -8.49 -10.04 -4.67
C VAL A 166 -8.61 -11.19 -3.67
N SER A 167 -9.78 -11.80 -3.63
CA SER A 167 -10.03 -13.11 -3.01
C SER A 167 -10.74 -14.00 -4.02
N PRO A 168 -10.71 -15.34 -3.88
CA PRO A 168 -11.36 -16.21 -4.85
C PRO A 168 -12.79 -15.79 -5.16
N GLY A 169 -13.09 -15.48 -6.43
CA GLY A 169 -14.39 -15.07 -6.94
C GLY A 169 -14.83 -13.65 -6.54
N ALA A 170 -13.92 -12.79 -6.08
CA ALA A 170 -14.28 -11.39 -5.78
C ALA A 170 -13.08 -10.44 -5.80
N VAL A 171 -13.28 -9.25 -6.35
CA VAL A 171 -12.36 -8.13 -6.24
C VAL A 171 -13.00 -7.04 -5.39
N TRP A 172 -12.28 -6.57 -4.39
CA TRP A 172 -12.73 -5.61 -3.40
C TRP A 172 -11.99 -4.29 -3.59
N VAL A 173 -12.72 -3.22 -3.76
CA VAL A 173 -12.16 -1.89 -4.07
C VAL A 173 -12.70 -0.88 -3.08
N VAL A 174 -11.82 -0.25 -2.32
CA VAL A 174 -12.22 0.86 -1.45
C VAL A 174 -12.26 2.16 -2.24
N THR A 175 -13.26 2.99 -1.94
CA THR A 175 -13.47 4.28 -2.58
C THR A 175 -13.51 5.38 -1.53
N ALA A 176 -12.63 6.38 -1.67
CA ALA A 176 -12.43 7.44 -0.68
C ALA A 176 -13.42 8.60 -0.81
N GLY A 177 -13.94 8.85 -2.00
CA GLY A 177 -14.89 9.95 -2.26
C GLY A 177 -16.30 9.73 -1.67
N GLY A 178 -16.52 8.56 -1.06
CA GLY A 178 -17.70 8.22 -0.26
C GLY A 178 -17.42 6.88 0.39
N PRO A 179 -16.82 6.85 1.61
CA PRO A 179 -16.19 5.68 2.18
C PRO A 179 -17.01 4.40 2.04
N SER A 180 -16.69 3.63 1.02
CA SER A 180 -17.39 2.38 0.66
C SER A 180 -16.42 1.36 0.06
N VAL A 181 -16.87 0.13 -0.03
CA VAL A 181 -16.20 -0.96 -0.71
C VAL A 181 -17.09 -1.45 -1.83
N SER A 182 -16.61 -1.38 -3.06
CA SER A 182 -17.22 -2.02 -4.21
C SER A 182 -16.71 -3.46 -4.32
N ARG A 183 -17.64 -4.43 -4.44
CA ARG A 183 -17.32 -5.81 -4.77
C ARG A 183 -17.56 -6.03 -6.26
N ILE A 184 -16.53 -6.41 -6.99
CA ILE A 184 -16.60 -6.78 -8.41
C ILE A 184 -16.61 -8.30 -8.52
N ASP A 185 -17.48 -8.82 -9.34
CA ASP A 185 -17.46 -10.21 -9.79
C ASP A 185 -16.47 -10.34 -10.97
N PRO A 186 -15.35 -11.07 -10.83
CA PRO A 186 -14.36 -11.21 -11.88
C PRO A 186 -14.84 -12.01 -13.10
N ALA A 187 -15.89 -12.82 -12.98
CA ALA A 187 -16.45 -13.56 -14.11
C ALA A 187 -17.28 -12.66 -15.03
N THR A 188 -18.00 -11.69 -14.46
CA THR A 188 -18.90 -10.80 -15.21
C THR A 188 -18.33 -9.39 -15.43
N ASN A 189 -17.24 -9.02 -14.74
CA ASN A 189 -16.66 -7.68 -14.70
C ASN A 189 -17.67 -6.60 -14.24
N ARG A 190 -18.54 -6.94 -13.29
CA ARG A 190 -19.59 -6.03 -12.78
C ARG A 190 -19.45 -5.83 -11.27
N VAL A 191 -19.77 -4.61 -10.82
CA VAL A 191 -19.99 -4.34 -9.40
C VAL A 191 -21.28 -5.03 -8.97
N VAL A 192 -21.17 -5.97 -8.04
CA VAL A 192 -22.31 -6.77 -7.52
C VAL A 192 -22.75 -6.33 -6.13
N ALA A 193 -21.95 -5.54 -5.43
CA ALA A 193 -22.32 -4.93 -4.15
C ALA A 193 -21.51 -3.66 -3.91
N THR A 194 -22.12 -2.71 -3.18
CA THR A 194 -21.45 -1.53 -2.63
C THR A 194 -21.76 -1.44 -1.14
N ILE A 195 -20.72 -1.54 -0.32
CA ILE A 195 -20.82 -1.67 1.13
C ILE A 195 -20.26 -0.40 1.77
N ARG A 196 -21.08 0.31 2.52
CA ARG A 196 -20.65 1.52 3.21
C ARG A 196 -19.79 1.16 4.43
N VAL A 197 -18.65 1.81 4.57
CA VAL A 197 -17.71 1.59 5.70
C VAL A 197 -17.42 2.86 6.50
N GLY A 198 -17.96 4.00 6.07
CA GLY A 198 -17.80 5.29 6.74
C GLY A 198 -18.97 6.25 6.55
N PRO A 199 -18.97 7.44 7.18
CA PRO A 199 -20.03 8.44 7.03
C PRO A 199 -20.02 9.06 5.62
N LYS A 200 -21.20 9.43 5.12
CA LYS A 200 -21.39 10.01 3.76
C LYS A 200 -20.56 11.26 3.46
N ARG A 201 -20.14 12.01 4.49
CA ARG A 201 -19.46 13.29 4.37
C ARG A 201 -17.98 13.24 4.75
N ALA A 202 -17.39 12.07 4.88
CA ALA A 202 -15.95 11.99 4.99
C ALA A 202 -15.36 12.31 3.61
N CYS A 203 -15.13 13.60 3.34
CA CYS A 203 -14.29 13.95 2.20
C CYS A 203 -12.83 13.68 2.57
N CYS A 204 -12.04 13.28 1.58
CA CYS A 204 -10.58 13.26 1.65
C CYS A 204 -9.99 12.24 2.65
N ALA A 205 -10.59 11.07 2.79
CA ALA A 205 -9.96 9.93 3.44
C ALA A 205 -8.84 9.39 2.51
N GLU A 206 -7.75 10.11 2.44
CA GLU A 206 -6.55 9.63 1.74
C GLU A 206 -6.02 8.38 2.46
N HIS A 207 -5.56 7.39 1.68
CA HIS A 207 -4.94 6.15 2.15
C HIS A 207 -5.88 5.08 2.74
N MET A 208 -7.09 4.96 2.25
CA MET A 208 -7.92 3.79 2.53
C MET A 208 -7.33 2.55 1.87
N SER A 209 -7.27 1.45 2.61
CA SER A 209 -6.81 0.17 2.09
C SER A 209 -7.74 -0.97 2.43
N VAL A 210 -7.59 -2.06 1.70
CA VAL A 210 -8.35 -3.28 1.88
C VAL A 210 -7.44 -4.50 1.75
N ILE A 211 -7.68 -5.50 2.59
CA ILE A 211 -7.15 -6.85 2.40
C ILE A 211 -8.31 -7.85 2.47
N ALA A 212 -8.27 -8.84 1.60
CA ALA A 212 -9.35 -9.80 1.45
C ALA A 212 -8.88 -11.24 1.56
N SER A 213 -9.70 -12.04 2.21
CA SER A 213 -9.58 -13.49 2.27
C SER A 213 -10.97 -14.11 2.06
N PRO A 214 -11.08 -15.44 1.86
CA PRO A 214 -12.38 -16.11 1.80
C PRO A 214 -13.24 -15.97 3.07
N ARG A 215 -12.63 -15.60 4.21
CA ARG A 215 -13.30 -15.53 5.53
C ARG A 215 -13.59 -14.12 6.01
N ALA A 216 -12.85 -13.14 5.55
CA ALA A 216 -13.00 -11.76 5.99
C ALA A 216 -12.37 -10.78 4.99
N VAL A 217 -12.99 -9.63 4.86
CA VAL A 217 -12.41 -8.46 4.22
C VAL A 217 -12.22 -7.39 5.29
N TRP A 218 -10.99 -6.92 5.41
CA TRP A 218 -10.65 -5.85 6.36
C TRP A 218 -10.36 -4.57 5.60
N VAL A 219 -10.88 -3.49 6.12
CA VAL A 219 -10.74 -2.15 5.51
C VAL A 219 -10.17 -1.20 6.55
N ALA A 220 -9.05 -0.55 6.21
CA ALA A 220 -8.54 0.56 6.99
C ALA A 220 -9.34 1.83 6.65
N VAL A 221 -9.93 2.41 7.66
CA VAL A 221 -10.71 3.64 7.56
C VAL A 221 -10.02 4.71 8.42
N PRO A 222 -9.15 5.56 7.83
CA PRO A 222 -8.38 6.58 8.55
C PRO A 222 -9.31 7.50 9.34
N TYR A 223 -10.38 7.93 8.71
CA TYR A 223 -11.38 8.77 9.35
C TYR A 223 -12.16 8.01 10.43
N GLY A 224 -11.81 8.26 11.69
CA GLY A 224 -12.40 7.63 12.86
C GLY A 224 -11.56 6.46 13.39
N ASN A 225 -10.29 6.38 13.00
CA ASN A 225 -9.29 5.50 13.61
C ASN A 225 -9.79 4.05 13.79
N ARG A 226 -10.09 3.36 12.68
CA ARG A 226 -10.70 2.04 12.80
C ARG A 226 -10.37 1.11 11.64
N LEU A 227 -10.44 -0.17 11.92
CA LEU A 227 -10.56 -1.22 10.92
C LEU A 227 -12.01 -1.72 10.89
N VAL A 228 -12.56 -1.86 9.70
CA VAL A 228 -13.90 -2.41 9.47
C VAL A 228 -13.76 -3.81 8.90
N ARG A 229 -14.49 -4.76 9.48
CA ARG A 229 -14.55 -6.13 8.99
C ARG A 229 -15.85 -6.37 8.25
N ILE A 230 -15.74 -6.88 7.03
CA ILE A 230 -16.86 -7.28 6.17
C ILE A 230 -16.86 -8.80 6.03
N ASP A 231 -18.02 -9.39 6.13
CA ASP A 231 -18.26 -10.79 5.77
C ASP A 231 -18.43 -10.91 4.24
N PRO A 232 -17.52 -11.60 3.55
CA PRO A 232 -17.58 -11.75 2.09
C PRO A 232 -18.77 -12.57 1.57
N ALA A 233 -19.37 -13.40 2.41
CA ALA A 233 -20.54 -14.20 2.01
C ALA A 233 -21.83 -13.35 2.00
N THR A 234 -21.96 -12.43 2.96
CA THR A 234 -23.19 -11.62 3.12
C THR A 234 -23.05 -10.19 2.61
N ASN A 235 -21.82 -9.73 2.29
CA ASN A 235 -21.50 -8.34 1.93
C ASN A 235 -21.90 -7.33 3.02
N ARG A 236 -21.80 -7.71 4.29
CA ARG A 236 -22.19 -6.86 5.42
C ARG A 236 -21.01 -6.57 6.33
N VAL A 237 -20.98 -5.37 6.88
CA VAL A 237 -20.09 -5.05 7.99
C VAL A 237 -20.52 -5.87 9.20
N VAL A 238 -19.60 -6.67 9.75
CA VAL A 238 -19.86 -7.56 10.89
C VAL A 238 -19.12 -7.16 12.14
N ALA A 239 -18.08 -6.33 12.02
CA ALA A 239 -17.34 -5.80 13.17
C ALA A 239 -16.61 -4.50 12.80
N THR A 240 -16.28 -3.75 13.85
CA THR A 240 -15.40 -2.57 13.78
C THR A 240 -14.43 -2.64 14.94
N ALA A 241 -13.15 -2.63 14.65
CA ALA A 241 -12.09 -2.52 15.64
C ALA A 241 -11.68 -1.05 15.76
N ALA A 242 -11.83 -0.47 16.94
CA ALA A 242 -11.34 0.86 17.24
C ALA A 242 -9.82 0.83 17.42
N LEU A 243 -9.14 1.85 16.91
CA LEU A 243 -7.71 2.04 17.03
C LEU A 243 -7.45 3.35 17.77
N ASP A 244 -6.33 3.43 18.46
CA ASP A 244 -5.86 4.65 19.13
C ASP A 244 -4.89 5.48 18.24
N TYR A 245 -4.78 5.09 16.97
CA TYR A 245 -4.00 5.76 15.92
C TYR A 245 -4.80 5.82 14.62
N GLU A 246 -4.41 6.71 13.73
CA GLU A 246 -4.94 6.78 12.37
C GLU A 246 -4.27 5.71 11.48
N PRO A 247 -5.02 4.74 10.90
CA PRO A 247 -4.44 3.73 10.03
C PRO A 247 -4.03 4.30 8.67
N CYS A 248 -2.81 4.03 8.24
CA CYS A 248 -2.16 4.62 7.06
C CYS A 248 -2.20 3.78 5.78
N GLY A 249 -3.20 2.99 5.61
CA GLY A 249 -3.44 2.36 4.31
C GLY A 249 -2.62 1.12 3.98
N TYR A 250 -1.89 0.53 4.92
CA TYR A 250 -1.21 -0.75 4.68
C TYR A 250 -1.75 -1.80 5.63
N LEU A 251 -2.24 -2.88 5.05
CA LEU A 251 -2.80 -4.02 5.77
C LEU A 251 -2.10 -5.30 5.33
N ALA A 252 -1.86 -6.17 6.30
CA ALA A 252 -1.46 -7.55 6.07
C ALA A 252 -2.27 -8.45 7.02
N ALA A 253 -2.60 -9.66 6.61
CA ALA A 253 -3.41 -10.54 7.43
C ALA A 253 -2.94 -11.99 7.36
N ASP A 254 -3.18 -12.70 8.45
CA ASP A 254 -3.11 -14.14 8.51
C ASP A 254 -4.44 -14.73 9.02
N ARG A 255 -4.42 -16.00 9.43
CA ARG A 255 -5.62 -16.68 9.96
C ARG A 255 -6.05 -16.15 11.33
N THR A 256 -5.18 -15.46 12.03
CA THR A 256 -5.34 -15.09 13.44
C THR A 256 -5.60 -13.61 13.65
N GLY A 257 -5.25 -12.76 12.67
CA GLY A 257 -5.43 -11.33 12.81
C GLY A 257 -5.06 -10.53 11.57
N VAL A 258 -5.25 -9.24 11.68
CA VAL A 258 -4.85 -8.23 10.69
C VAL A 258 -3.86 -7.28 11.33
N TRP A 259 -2.81 -6.99 10.60
CA TRP A 259 -1.81 -5.98 10.92
C TRP A 259 -2.09 -4.74 10.12
N SER A 260 -1.99 -3.58 10.73
CA SER A 260 -2.12 -2.29 10.05
C SER A 260 -1.02 -1.33 10.45
N SER A 261 -0.63 -0.46 9.51
CA SER A 261 0.27 0.65 9.76
C SER A 261 -0.49 1.89 10.20
N GLY A 262 0.14 2.71 11.05
CA GLY A 262 -0.38 4.01 11.47
C GLY A 262 0.31 5.17 10.77
N CYS A 263 -0.45 6.26 10.54
CA CYS A 263 0.07 7.56 10.15
C CYS A 263 0.65 8.30 11.37
N GLY A 264 1.47 9.30 11.16
CA GLY A 264 2.04 10.11 12.26
C GLY A 264 3.16 9.41 12.98
N PRO A 265 3.08 9.21 14.31
CA PRO A 265 4.07 8.42 15.01
C PRO A 265 3.97 6.99 14.51
N GLY A 266 4.94 6.57 13.70
CA GLY A 266 4.88 5.29 12.99
C GLY A 266 4.61 4.13 13.94
N VAL A 267 3.56 3.38 13.68
CA VAL A 267 3.16 2.20 14.44
C VAL A 267 2.75 1.08 13.49
N VAL A 268 3.10 -0.13 13.84
CA VAL A 268 2.52 -1.35 13.26
C VAL A 268 1.75 -2.05 14.36
N ALA A 269 0.47 -2.28 14.15
CA ALA A 269 -0.40 -2.80 15.17
C ALA A 269 -1.20 -4.01 14.68
N ARG A 270 -1.60 -4.88 15.61
CA ARG A 270 -2.34 -6.10 15.36
C ARG A 270 -3.72 -6.08 15.99
N VAL A 271 -4.73 -6.37 15.17
CA VAL A 271 -6.09 -6.66 15.63
C VAL A 271 -6.36 -8.16 15.51
N ASP A 272 -6.84 -8.77 16.58
CA ASP A 272 -7.20 -10.18 16.60
C ASP A 272 -8.50 -10.41 15.81
N ALA A 273 -8.49 -11.40 14.90
CA ALA A 273 -9.63 -11.66 14.02
C ALA A 273 -10.84 -12.29 14.73
N ARG A 274 -10.69 -12.83 15.93
CA ARG A 274 -11.76 -13.45 16.69
C ARG A 274 -12.47 -12.43 17.60
N THR A 275 -11.69 -11.61 18.29
CA THR A 275 -12.23 -10.62 19.25
C THR A 275 -12.48 -9.25 18.60
N ASN A 276 -11.82 -8.95 17.47
CA ASN A 276 -11.77 -7.64 16.84
C ASN A 276 -11.15 -6.54 17.74
N GLU A 277 -10.25 -6.93 18.62
CA GLU A 277 -9.58 -6.05 19.57
C GLU A 277 -8.12 -5.82 19.15
N LEU A 278 -7.61 -4.65 19.46
CA LEU A 278 -6.20 -4.30 19.34
C LEU A 278 -5.39 -5.11 20.35
N THR A 279 -4.45 -5.93 19.90
CA THR A 279 -3.71 -6.87 20.76
C THR A 279 -2.21 -6.62 20.83
N ALA A 280 -1.65 -5.89 19.89
CA ALA A 280 -0.23 -5.53 19.89
C ALA A 280 0.00 -4.22 19.15
N GLN A 281 1.01 -3.48 19.60
CA GLN A 281 1.54 -2.28 18.93
C GLN A 281 3.06 -2.34 18.96
N VAL A 282 3.66 -2.10 17.81
CA VAL A 282 5.12 -2.06 17.62
C VAL A 282 5.46 -0.66 17.12
N PRO A 283 6.22 0.13 17.89
CA PRO A 283 6.71 1.41 17.42
C PRO A 283 7.64 1.20 16.23
N GLU A 284 7.31 1.82 15.13
CA GLU A 284 8.09 1.82 13.90
C GLU A 284 8.21 3.24 13.35
N VAL A 285 9.11 3.44 12.39
CA VAL A 285 9.45 4.80 11.99
C VAL A 285 8.51 5.33 10.92
N HIS A 286 8.40 4.68 9.76
CA HIS A 286 7.52 5.12 8.67
C HIS A 286 7.08 3.90 7.84
N PRO A 287 6.17 3.06 8.36
CA PRO A 287 5.74 1.86 7.67
C PRO A 287 4.95 2.21 6.41
N VAL A 288 5.45 1.80 5.24
CA VAL A 288 4.84 2.03 3.93
C VAL A 288 4.51 0.75 3.18
N GLY A 289 4.57 -0.37 3.86
CA GLY A 289 4.19 -1.68 3.32
C GLY A 289 4.24 -2.73 4.41
N LEU A 290 3.27 -3.60 4.42
CA LEU A 290 3.15 -4.71 5.36
C LEU A 290 2.89 -6.01 4.60
N GLU A 291 3.47 -7.11 5.07
CA GLU A 291 3.18 -8.45 4.57
C GLU A 291 3.36 -9.48 5.68
N VAL A 292 2.44 -10.42 5.80
CA VAL A 292 2.59 -11.58 6.69
C VAL A 292 3.03 -12.78 5.88
N ALA A 293 4.28 -13.15 6.01
CA ALA A 293 4.86 -14.26 5.25
C ALA A 293 6.02 -14.91 6.00
N PHE A 294 6.27 -16.18 5.71
CA PHE A 294 7.43 -16.93 6.24
C PHE A 294 7.52 -16.91 7.77
N GLY A 295 6.35 -16.88 8.46
CA GLY A 295 6.27 -16.88 9.92
C GLY A 295 6.54 -15.53 10.58
N SER A 296 6.62 -14.43 9.82
CA SER A 296 6.91 -13.09 10.31
C SER A 296 6.00 -12.04 9.68
N VAL A 297 5.93 -10.88 10.32
CA VAL A 297 5.41 -9.65 9.71
C VAL A 297 6.59 -8.88 9.15
N TRP A 298 6.55 -8.62 7.87
CA TRP A 298 7.55 -7.85 7.15
C TRP A 298 7.06 -6.42 6.99
N VAL A 299 7.90 -5.46 7.34
CA VAL A 299 7.58 -4.03 7.33
C VAL A 299 8.57 -3.31 6.44
N ALA A 300 8.07 -2.58 5.46
CA ALA A 300 8.89 -1.66 4.69
C ALA A 300 8.89 -0.29 5.39
N ASP A 301 10.07 0.18 5.82
CA ASP A 301 10.27 1.51 6.39
C ASP A 301 10.85 2.46 5.34
N SER A 302 10.04 3.45 4.93
CA SER A 302 10.47 4.43 3.93
C SER A 302 11.48 5.45 4.46
N GLY A 303 11.48 5.69 5.78
CA GLY A 303 12.36 6.68 6.39
C GLY A 303 13.82 6.23 6.46
N SER A 304 14.04 4.94 6.68
CA SER A 304 15.37 4.36 6.87
C SER A 304 15.86 3.51 5.70
N GLY A 305 14.98 3.13 4.77
CA GLY A 305 15.29 2.17 3.71
C GLY A 305 15.50 0.75 4.22
N ASN A 306 14.87 0.41 5.33
CA ASN A 306 14.94 -0.91 5.94
C ASN A 306 13.72 -1.77 5.58
N VAL A 307 13.94 -3.06 5.54
CA VAL A 307 12.90 -4.08 5.63
C VAL A 307 13.05 -4.75 6.99
N ASP A 308 12.07 -4.51 7.84
CA ASP A 308 12.03 -4.98 9.22
C ASP A 308 11.21 -6.25 9.33
N GLN A 309 11.57 -7.10 10.28
CA GLN A 309 10.91 -8.36 10.54
C GLN A 309 10.43 -8.40 11.98
N ILE A 310 9.12 -8.56 12.17
CA ILE A 310 8.46 -8.63 13.48
C ILE A 310 7.96 -10.06 13.70
N ASP A 311 8.22 -10.60 14.89
CA ASP A 311 7.60 -11.87 15.34
C ASP A 311 6.10 -11.62 15.61
N PRO A 312 5.19 -12.27 14.88
CA PRO A 312 3.75 -12.03 15.02
C PRO A 312 3.16 -12.45 16.36
N ARG A 313 3.85 -13.29 17.14
CA ARG A 313 3.39 -13.76 18.46
C ARG A 313 3.76 -12.80 19.57
N THR A 314 4.96 -12.23 19.49
CA THR A 314 5.51 -11.38 20.56
C THR A 314 5.38 -9.89 20.24
N GLY A 315 5.12 -9.52 18.99
CA GLY A 315 5.14 -8.14 18.53
C GLY A 315 6.52 -7.49 18.61
N ARG A 316 7.60 -8.27 18.61
CA ARG A 316 8.96 -7.74 18.74
C ARG A 316 9.66 -7.70 17.39
N LEU A 317 10.42 -6.65 17.16
CA LEU A 317 11.37 -6.57 16.06
C LEU A 317 12.48 -7.60 16.28
N VAL A 318 12.61 -8.54 15.35
CA VAL A 318 13.55 -9.68 15.45
C VAL A 318 14.69 -9.60 14.45
N ALA A 319 14.50 -8.89 13.34
CA ALA A 319 15.55 -8.71 12.35
C ALA A 319 15.34 -7.44 11.53
N ARG A 320 16.41 -6.92 10.93
CA ARG A 320 16.40 -5.73 10.08
C ARG A 320 17.37 -5.90 8.91
N LEU A 321 16.88 -5.60 7.70
CA LEU A 321 17.70 -5.60 6.50
C LEU A 321 17.68 -4.22 5.85
N HIS A 322 18.82 -3.56 5.80
CA HIS A 322 18.97 -2.33 5.02
C HIS A 322 19.08 -2.67 3.53
N VAL A 323 18.16 -2.14 2.70
CA VAL A 323 18.14 -2.45 1.26
C VAL A 323 18.54 -1.28 0.38
N SER A 324 18.50 -0.07 0.89
CA SER A 324 18.80 1.22 0.24
C SER A 324 17.60 2.01 -0.28
N GLY A 325 17.71 3.33 -0.20
CA GLY A 325 16.73 4.27 -0.73
C GLY A 325 15.37 4.22 -0.05
N LEU A 326 14.44 4.98 -0.60
CA LEU A 326 13.07 4.95 -0.13
C LEU A 326 12.37 3.70 -0.68
N ILE A 327 11.82 2.91 0.21
CA ILE A 327 10.95 1.77 -0.14
C ILE A 327 9.54 2.30 -0.37
N VAL A 328 8.85 1.77 -1.38
CA VAL A 328 7.49 2.22 -1.73
C VAL A 328 6.45 1.16 -1.39
N ARG A 329 6.72 -0.10 -1.70
CA ARG A 329 5.82 -1.23 -1.47
C ARG A 329 6.60 -2.52 -1.27
N LEU A 330 5.96 -3.48 -0.60
CA LEU A 330 6.46 -4.85 -0.55
C LEU A 330 5.33 -5.86 -0.80
N GLY A 331 5.72 -7.09 -1.12
CA GLY A 331 4.83 -8.23 -1.28
C GLY A 331 5.60 -9.53 -1.14
N ALA A 332 4.92 -10.63 -0.80
CA ALA A 332 5.55 -11.93 -0.56
C ALA A 332 5.00 -13.01 -1.48
N ALA A 333 5.85 -13.59 -2.31
CA ALA A 333 5.54 -14.76 -3.12
C ALA A 333 6.82 -15.45 -3.59
N PHE A 334 6.68 -16.65 -4.14
CA PHE A 334 7.78 -17.40 -4.76
C PHE A 334 8.99 -17.59 -3.83
N GLY A 335 8.71 -17.82 -2.53
CA GLY A 335 9.72 -18.00 -1.49
C GLY A 335 10.60 -16.76 -1.25
N SER A 336 10.10 -15.59 -1.49
CA SER A 336 10.84 -14.31 -1.38
C SER A 336 9.92 -13.17 -0.99
N ILE A 337 10.52 -12.14 -0.38
CA ILE A 337 9.94 -10.80 -0.27
C ILE A 337 10.41 -9.98 -1.48
N TRP A 338 9.48 -9.26 -2.07
CA TRP A 338 9.70 -8.38 -3.21
C TRP A 338 9.45 -6.95 -2.78
N VAL A 339 10.36 -6.06 -3.10
CA VAL A 339 10.33 -4.66 -2.65
C VAL A 339 10.49 -3.75 -3.85
N ASN A 340 9.58 -2.80 -4.03
CA ASN A 340 9.72 -1.75 -5.03
C ASN A 340 10.30 -0.49 -4.39
N ASP A 341 11.35 0.08 -5.00
CA ASP A 341 12.02 1.27 -4.49
C ASP A 341 11.83 2.51 -5.38
N ASP A 342 12.15 3.68 -4.85
CA ASP A 342 12.07 4.97 -5.54
C ASP A 342 13.06 5.11 -6.71
N PHE A 343 14.08 4.26 -6.78
CA PHE A 343 15.07 4.29 -7.86
C PHE A 343 14.61 3.53 -9.11
N GLY A 344 13.38 3.02 -9.11
CA GLY A 344 12.81 2.24 -10.21
C GLY A 344 13.39 0.84 -10.28
N ARG A 345 13.60 0.21 -9.13
CA ARG A 345 14.05 -1.17 -9.01
C ARG A 345 13.06 -1.99 -8.20
N VAL A 346 12.93 -3.25 -8.56
CA VAL A 346 12.34 -4.29 -7.73
C VAL A 346 13.46 -5.15 -7.17
N LEU A 347 13.53 -5.22 -5.85
CA LEU A 347 14.49 -6.03 -5.11
C LEU A 347 13.83 -7.35 -4.72
N ARG A 348 14.56 -8.44 -4.86
CA ARG A 348 14.15 -9.75 -4.35
C ARG A 348 14.97 -10.09 -3.12
N ILE A 349 14.30 -10.36 -2.00
CA ILE A 349 14.92 -10.72 -0.73
C ILE A 349 14.56 -12.17 -0.42
N LYS A 350 15.55 -12.99 -0.21
CA LYS A 350 15.39 -14.33 0.37
C LYS A 350 15.36 -14.19 1.89
N PRO A 351 14.29 -14.59 2.59
CA PRO A 351 14.27 -14.67 4.04
C PRO A 351 15.37 -15.60 4.56
N GLN A 352 16.04 -15.24 5.64
CA GLN A 352 16.84 -16.16 6.43
C GLN A 352 15.92 -16.86 7.44
N ARG A 353 16.12 -18.16 7.60
CA ARG A 353 15.40 -18.99 8.56
C ARG A 353 16.09 -18.94 9.92
#